data_7dea506a5fdcf140e22965f11daf09d6
#
_entry.id   7dea506a5fdcf140e22965f11daf09d6
#
_cell.length_a   1.000
_cell.length_b   1.000
_cell.length_c   1.000
_cell.angle_alpha   90.00
_cell.angle_beta   90.00
_cell.angle_gamma   90.00
#
_symmetry.space_group_name_H-M   'P 1'
#
loop_
_entity.id
_entity.type
_entity.pdbx_description
1 polymer ?
#
loop_
_entity_poly.entity_id
_entity_poly.type
_entity_poly.pdbx_seq_one_letter_code
_entity_poly.pdbx_strand_id
1 'polypeptide(L)'
;MKKNSYSYDDLITCGNGELFGPGNAKLPLPPMLMFDRITEINDNNGTFNKGSLKAELDIKDNLWFFDCHFKSDPVMPGCLGLDAMWQVVGFYLGWLGNPGKGRALGVGTVKFTGEVLKNVKLVTYKIDMKKIMSPGGTTVGLANGFVFADDKKIYSADSLKVGLFK
;
A
#
# COMPACT_ATOMS: atom_id res chain seq x y z
N MET A 1 -21.54 -3.29 -7.74
CA MET A 1 -21.09 -2.14 -6.90
C MET A 1 -19.69 -2.44 -6.40
N LYS A 2 -18.74 -1.50 -6.54
CA LYS A 2 -17.37 -1.70 -6.03
C LYS A 2 -17.41 -1.76 -4.50
N LYS A 3 -16.69 -2.72 -3.90
CA LYS A 3 -16.48 -2.73 -2.46
C LYS A 3 -15.67 -1.50 -2.03
N ASN A 4 -15.95 -0.98 -0.85
CA ASN A 4 -15.21 0.12 -0.23
C ASN A 4 -14.31 -0.33 0.93
N SER A 5 -14.21 -1.64 1.14
CA SER A 5 -13.30 -2.29 2.09
C SER A 5 -12.96 -3.70 1.63
N TYR A 6 -11.82 -4.22 2.04
CA TYR A 6 -11.32 -5.54 1.63
C TYR A 6 -10.70 -6.26 2.83
N SER A 7 -11.12 -7.51 3.02
CA SER A 7 -10.59 -8.40 4.04
C SER A 7 -9.25 -9.00 3.63
N TYR A 8 -8.58 -9.71 4.54
CA TYR A 8 -7.36 -10.45 4.24
C TYR A 8 -7.57 -11.47 3.11
N ASP A 9 -8.67 -12.20 3.12
CA ASP A 9 -8.98 -13.18 2.07
C ASP A 9 -9.17 -12.50 0.70
N ASP A 10 -9.78 -11.32 0.67
CA ASP A 10 -9.88 -10.52 -0.56
C ASP A 10 -8.48 -10.13 -1.08
N LEU A 11 -7.55 -9.77 -0.18
CA LEU A 11 -6.17 -9.42 -0.55
C LEU A 11 -5.42 -10.62 -1.12
N ILE A 12 -5.60 -11.80 -0.54
CA ILE A 12 -5.02 -13.05 -1.06
C ILE A 12 -5.61 -13.38 -2.44
N THR A 13 -6.92 -13.21 -2.61
CA THR A 13 -7.59 -13.36 -3.91
C THR A 13 -6.98 -12.41 -4.96
N CYS A 14 -6.69 -11.17 -4.56
CA CYS A 14 -5.96 -10.21 -5.41
C CYS A 14 -4.55 -10.71 -5.76
N GLY A 15 -3.81 -11.21 -4.76
CA GLY A 15 -2.47 -11.76 -4.96
C GLY A 15 -2.43 -12.94 -5.91
N ASN A 16 -3.46 -13.80 -5.88
CA ASN A 16 -3.63 -14.92 -6.82
C ASN A 16 -4.02 -14.47 -8.24
N GLY A 17 -4.37 -13.20 -8.43
CA GLY A 17 -4.74 -12.64 -9.73
C GLY A 17 -6.19 -12.83 -10.12
N GLU A 18 -7.03 -13.18 -9.16
CA GLU A 18 -8.44 -13.47 -9.40
C GLU A 18 -9.34 -12.23 -9.21
N LEU A 19 -8.94 -11.29 -8.32
CA LEU A 19 -9.78 -10.15 -7.96
C LEU A 19 -10.01 -9.18 -9.13
N PHE A 20 -8.97 -8.86 -9.87
CA PHE A 20 -9.03 -7.93 -11.02
C PHE A 20 -8.89 -8.64 -12.36
N GLY A 21 -8.78 -9.95 -12.35
CA GLY A 21 -8.69 -10.80 -13.55
C GLY A 21 -7.26 -10.95 -14.10
N PRO A 22 -7.07 -11.90 -15.03
CA PRO A 22 -5.76 -12.24 -15.58
C PRO A 22 -5.07 -11.04 -16.25
N GLY A 23 -3.77 -10.90 -16.00
CA GLY A 23 -2.95 -9.84 -16.60
C GLY A 23 -3.08 -8.47 -15.96
N ASN A 24 -3.94 -8.32 -14.97
CA ASN A 24 -4.18 -7.06 -14.25
C ASN A 24 -3.39 -6.97 -12.94
N ALA A 25 -3.59 -5.87 -12.22
CA ALA A 25 -2.90 -5.60 -10.96
C ALA A 25 -3.06 -6.74 -9.96
N LYS A 26 -1.96 -7.08 -9.29
CA LYS A 26 -1.92 -8.05 -8.19
C LYS A 26 -1.20 -7.44 -7.00
N LEU A 27 -1.64 -7.80 -5.82
CA LEU A 27 -0.84 -7.62 -4.62
C LEU A 27 0.25 -8.71 -4.56
N PRO A 28 1.38 -8.46 -3.91
CA PRO A 28 2.26 -9.57 -3.55
C PRO A 28 1.56 -10.48 -2.54
N LEU A 29 1.92 -11.75 -2.56
CA LEU A 29 1.50 -12.71 -1.53
C LEU A 29 2.42 -12.62 -0.32
N PRO A 30 1.99 -13.13 0.85
CA PRO A 30 2.89 -13.26 2.00
C PRO A 30 4.17 -14.02 1.65
N PRO A 31 5.33 -13.66 2.19
CA PRO A 31 5.52 -12.67 3.27
C PRO A 31 5.64 -11.22 2.83
N MET A 32 5.56 -10.92 1.54
CA MET A 32 5.78 -9.57 1.00
C MET A 32 4.54 -8.67 1.08
N LEU A 33 3.34 -9.23 1.24
CA LEU A 33 2.12 -8.47 1.50
C LEU A 33 2.25 -7.76 2.86
N MET A 34 2.15 -6.42 2.87
CA MET A 34 2.48 -5.59 4.03
C MET A 34 1.26 -4.97 4.72
N PHE A 35 0.07 -5.49 4.48
CA PHE A 35 -1.14 -5.12 5.21
C PHE A 35 -2.14 -6.28 5.24
N ASP A 36 -3.02 -6.25 6.25
CA ASP A 36 -3.99 -7.31 6.51
C ASP A 36 -5.37 -6.99 5.95
N ARG A 37 -5.66 -5.72 5.75
CA ARG A 37 -6.97 -5.26 5.25
C ARG A 37 -6.89 -3.85 4.68
N ILE A 38 -7.85 -3.54 3.81
CA ILE A 38 -8.16 -2.16 3.41
C ILE A 38 -9.49 -1.82 4.08
N THR A 39 -9.48 -0.84 4.98
CA THR A 39 -10.68 -0.44 5.73
C THR A 39 -11.50 0.60 5.00
N GLU A 40 -10.86 1.40 4.16
CA GLU A 40 -11.53 2.44 3.39
C GLU A 40 -10.88 2.58 2.01
N ILE A 41 -11.70 2.70 0.97
CA ILE A 41 -11.27 3.03 -0.39
C ILE A 41 -12.40 3.77 -1.09
N ASN A 42 -12.06 4.89 -1.72
CA ASN A 42 -13.01 5.70 -2.48
C ASN A 42 -12.29 6.46 -3.60
N ASP A 43 -13.03 6.93 -4.60
CA ASP A 43 -12.49 7.59 -5.79
C ASP A 43 -12.79 9.10 -5.87
N ASN A 44 -13.37 9.67 -4.84
CA ASN A 44 -13.83 11.07 -4.85
C ASN A 44 -13.41 11.89 -3.63
N ASN A 45 -12.76 11.29 -2.64
CA ASN A 45 -12.27 11.96 -1.45
C ASN A 45 -10.78 12.28 -1.57
N GLY A 46 -10.21 12.77 -0.47
CA GLY A 46 -8.83 13.15 -0.36
C GLY A 46 -8.60 14.61 -0.67
N THR A 47 -7.39 15.09 -0.43
CA THR A 47 -6.99 16.50 -0.60
C THR A 47 -7.18 16.99 -2.04
N PHE A 48 -7.00 16.09 -3.00
CA PHE A 48 -7.04 16.40 -4.43
C PHE A 48 -8.34 15.95 -5.10
N ASN A 49 -9.31 15.42 -4.35
CA ASN A 49 -10.56 14.84 -4.87
C ASN A 49 -10.31 13.76 -5.95
N LYS A 50 -9.26 12.97 -5.77
CA LYS A 50 -8.86 11.88 -6.68
C LYS A 50 -8.90 10.52 -6.03
N GLY A 51 -9.43 10.45 -4.81
CA GLY A 51 -9.56 9.23 -4.03
C GLY A 51 -8.57 9.12 -2.88
N SER A 52 -8.94 8.28 -1.94
CA SER A 52 -8.12 7.98 -0.76
C SER A 52 -8.30 6.53 -0.32
N LEU A 53 -7.29 6.01 0.37
CA LEU A 53 -7.32 4.66 0.92
C LEU A 53 -6.75 4.65 2.33
N LYS A 54 -7.25 3.69 3.11
CA LYS A 54 -6.71 3.35 4.41
C LYS A 54 -6.53 1.84 4.50
N ALA A 55 -5.31 1.40 4.76
CA ALA A 55 -4.97 0.01 4.97
C ALA A 55 -4.32 -0.18 6.33
N GLU A 56 -4.39 -1.39 6.88
CA GLU A 56 -3.92 -1.68 8.22
C GLU A 56 -3.14 -2.99 8.27
N LEU A 57 -2.07 -3.00 9.08
CA LEU A 57 -1.28 -4.18 9.41
C LEU A 57 -1.29 -4.36 10.94
N ASP A 58 -1.76 -5.51 11.39
CA ASP A 58 -1.63 -5.91 12.79
C ASP A 58 -0.19 -6.30 13.09
N ILE A 59 0.41 -5.70 14.10
CA ILE A 59 1.76 -6.04 14.52
C ILE A 59 1.69 -7.17 15.53
N LYS A 60 2.34 -8.30 15.17
CA LYS A 60 2.47 -9.49 15.98
C LYS A 60 3.95 -9.79 16.21
N ASP A 61 4.28 -10.34 17.37
CA ASP A 61 5.67 -10.63 17.75
C ASP A 61 6.39 -11.56 16.78
N ASN A 62 5.65 -12.42 16.07
CA ASN A 62 6.17 -13.41 15.14
C ASN A 62 6.24 -12.95 13.69
N LEU A 63 6.06 -11.67 13.41
CA LEU A 63 6.27 -11.16 12.05
C LEU A 63 7.74 -11.38 11.65
N TRP A 64 7.93 -11.93 10.45
CA TRP A 64 9.22 -12.47 9.98
C TRP A 64 10.38 -11.48 10.04
N PHE A 65 10.13 -10.20 9.81
CA PHE A 65 11.18 -9.18 9.77
C PHE A 65 11.79 -8.89 11.16
N PHE A 66 11.06 -9.15 12.24
CA PHE A 66 11.57 -8.92 13.60
C PHE A 66 12.72 -9.87 13.98
N ASP A 67 12.77 -11.08 13.39
CA ASP A 67 13.82 -12.05 13.68
C ASP A 67 15.16 -11.72 12.99
N CYS A 68 15.12 -10.98 11.90
CA CYS A 68 16.28 -10.71 11.07
C CYS A 68 16.65 -9.23 10.98
N HIS A 69 15.83 -8.34 11.46
CA HIS A 69 16.03 -6.91 11.35
C HIS A 69 15.74 -6.18 12.67
N PHE A 70 16.69 -6.13 13.63
CA PHE A 70 18.00 -6.76 13.58
C PHE A 70 18.10 -7.78 14.70
N LYS A 71 19.11 -8.66 14.69
CA LYS A 71 19.35 -9.59 15.79
C LYS A 71 19.53 -8.80 17.10
N SER A 72 18.73 -9.12 18.11
CA SER A 72 18.70 -8.45 19.42
C SER A 72 18.20 -6.99 19.40
N ASP A 73 17.72 -6.51 18.23
CA ASP A 73 17.17 -5.15 18.07
C ASP A 73 16.05 -5.19 17.00
N PRO A 74 14.89 -5.78 17.34
CA PRO A 74 13.81 -5.96 16.37
C PRO A 74 13.11 -4.66 16.06
N VAL A 75 13.09 -4.32 14.78
CA VAL A 75 12.39 -3.16 14.22
C VAL A 75 11.89 -3.49 12.81
N MET A 76 10.69 -3.09 12.47
CA MET A 76 10.18 -3.23 11.10
C MET A 76 11.03 -2.41 10.13
N PRO A 77 11.55 -3.02 9.05
CA PRO A 77 12.27 -2.26 8.03
C PRO A 77 11.41 -1.13 7.45
N GLY A 78 11.93 0.10 7.44
CA GLY A 78 11.22 1.24 6.87
C GLY A 78 10.90 1.06 5.38
N CYS A 79 11.76 0.37 4.64
CA CYS A 79 11.54 0.03 3.23
C CYS A 79 10.28 -0.82 3.01
N LEU A 80 9.88 -1.64 3.98
CA LEU A 80 8.63 -2.42 3.88
C LEU A 80 7.40 -1.53 4.06
N GLY A 81 7.47 -0.52 4.91
CA GLY A 81 6.40 0.49 5.02
C GLY A 81 6.26 1.32 3.74
N LEU A 82 7.38 1.65 3.09
CA LEU A 82 7.37 2.31 1.78
C LEU A 82 6.75 1.39 0.71
N ASP A 83 7.17 0.13 0.67
CA ASP A 83 6.63 -0.83 -0.29
C ASP A 83 5.12 -1.05 -0.09
N ALA A 84 4.67 -1.10 1.17
CA ALA A 84 3.25 -1.17 1.49
C ALA A 84 2.46 -0.03 0.84
N MET A 85 2.98 1.19 0.88
CA MET A 85 2.31 2.33 0.26
C MET A 85 2.22 2.19 -1.26
N TRP A 86 3.28 1.70 -1.92
CA TRP A 86 3.22 1.38 -3.35
C TRP A 86 2.21 0.25 -3.65
N GLN A 87 2.14 -0.77 -2.80
CA GLN A 87 1.16 -1.86 -2.93
C GLN A 87 -0.26 -1.31 -2.90
N VAL A 88 -0.56 -0.42 -1.96
CA VAL A 88 -1.88 0.20 -1.82
C VAL A 88 -2.22 1.05 -3.05
N VAL A 89 -1.28 1.83 -3.58
CA VAL A 89 -1.49 2.62 -4.81
C VAL A 89 -1.76 1.70 -6.01
N GLY A 90 -0.98 0.63 -6.16
CA GLY A 90 -1.19 -0.35 -7.23
C GLY A 90 -2.56 -1.02 -7.16
N PHE A 91 -2.98 -1.40 -5.95
CA PHE A 91 -4.32 -1.93 -5.71
C PHE A 91 -5.40 -0.94 -6.15
N TYR A 92 -5.24 0.34 -5.80
CA TYR A 92 -6.20 1.39 -6.16
C TYR A 92 -6.38 1.52 -7.69
N LEU A 93 -5.28 1.49 -8.44
CA LEU A 93 -5.35 1.58 -9.90
C LEU A 93 -6.12 0.40 -10.51
N GLY A 94 -5.92 -0.82 -9.97
CA GLY A 94 -6.69 -2.00 -10.35
C GLY A 94 -8.16 -1.89 -9.96
N TRP A 95 -8.42 -1.40 -8.75
CA TRP A 95 -9.78 -1.18 -8.24
C TRP A 95 -10.59 -0.19 -9.10
N LEU A 96 -9.93 0.81 -9.66
CA LEU A 96 -10.55 1.72 -10.63
C LEU A 96 -10.93 1.05 -11.95
N GLY A 97 -10.42 -0.17 -12.20
CA GLY A 97 -10.67 -0.91 -13.44
C GLY A 97 -9.60 -0.72 -14.52
N ASN A 98 -8.47 -0.12 -14.17
CA ASN A 98 -7.38 0.04 -15.14
C ASN A 98 -6.68 -1.30 -15.38
N PRO A 99 -6.42 -1.68 -16.65
CA PRO A 99 -5.75 -2.92 -16.97
C PRO A 99 -4.22 -2.82 -16.84
N GLY A 100 -3.59 -3.97 -16.68
CA GLY A 100 -2.13 -4.10 -16.75
C GLY A 100 -1.48 -4.51 -15.43
N LYS A 101 -0.21 -4.87 -15.52
CA LYS A 101 0.61 -5.35 -14.39
C LYS A 101 1.24 -4.16 -13.66
N GLY A 102 1.16 -4.18 -12.33
CA GLY A 102 1.68 -3.10 -11.49
C GLY A 102 3.19 -3.11 -11.34
N ARG A 103 3.79 -1.92 -11.39
CA ARG A 103 5.20 -1.70 -11.08
C ARG A 103 5.38 -0.39 -10.32
N ALA A 104 6.16 -0.41 -9.25
CA ALA A 104 6.61 0.80 -8.59
C ALA A 104 7.57 1.55 -9.51
N LEU A 105 7.35 2.84 -9.71
CA LEU A 105 8.14 3.67 -10.63
C LEU A 105 9.03 4.67 -9.90
N GLY A 106 8.70 5.00 -8.67
CA GLY A 106 9.49 5.95 -7.90
C GLY A 106 8.71 6.59 -6.77
N VAL A 107 9.37 7.51 -6.11
CA VAL A 107 8.86 8.35 -5.05
C VAL A 107 9.68 9.65 -5.03
N GLY A 108 9.06 10.75 -4.66
CA GLY A 108 9.78 12.03 -4.53
C GLY A 108 10.63 12.04 -3.26
N THR A 109 10.02 12.31 -2.12
CA THR A 109 10.71 12.36 -0.83
C THR A 109 10.06 11.39 0.14
N VAL A 110 10.88 10.59 0.82
CA VAL A 110 10.44 9.76 1.94
C VAL A 110 11.14 10.24 3.20
N LYS A 111 10.37 10.41 4.27
CA LYS A 111 10.90 10.73 5.60
C LYS A 111 10.47 9.65 6.58
N PHE A 112 11.46 9.08 7.28
CA PHE A 112 11.27 8.14 8.38
C PHE A 112 11.52 8.90 9.68
N THR A 113 10.46 9.27 10.38
CA THR A 113 10.52 10.08 11.60
C THR A 113 10.18 9.30 12.87
N GLY A 114 9.99 8.01 12.74
CA GLY A 114 9.73 7.07 13.82
C GLY A 114 9.93 5.64 13.34
N GLU A 115 9.62 4.69 14.20
CA GLU A 115 9.89 3.29 13.97
C GLU A 115 8.73 2.41 14.46
N VAL A 116 8.65 1.19 13.95
CA VAL A 116 7.68 0.18 14.37
C VAL A 116 8.42 -0.89 15.16
N LEU A 117 8.26 -0.87 16.47
CA LEU A 117 8.78 -1.88 17.39
C LEU A 117 7.70 -2.92 17.72
N LYS A 118 8.07 -4.01 18.37
CA LYS A 118 7.13 -5.08 18.76
C LYS A 118 5.99 -4.63 19.67
N ASN A 119 6.15 -3.53 20.40
CA ASN A 119 5.11 -2.98 21.26
C ASN A 119 4.04 -2.16 20.53
N VAL A 120 4.25 -1.82 19.26
CA VAL A 120 3.22 -1.25 18.40
C VAL A 120 2.16 -2.32 18.14
N LYS A 121 0.89 -1.94 18.14
CA LYS A 121 -0.22 -2.87 17.90
C LYS A 121 -0.73 -2.82 16.47
N LEU A 122 -0.81 -1.61 15.90
CA LEU A 122 -1.39 -1.39 14.59
C LEU A 122 -0.53 -0.41 13.78
N VAL A 123 -0.21 -0.80 12.56
CA VAL A 123 0.32 0.11 11.54
C VAL A 123 -0.81 0.48 10.60
N THR A 124 -0.98 1.77 10.36
CA THR A 124 -1.98 2.31 9.43
C THR A 124 -1.29 3.02 8.27
N TYR A 125 -1.68 2.66 7.05
CA TYR A 125 -1.24 3.32 5.83
C TYR A 125 -2.39 4.19 5.33
N LYS A 126 -2.14 5.49 5.16
CA LYS A 126 -3.11 6.43 4.57
C LYS A 126 -2.55 6.92 3.24
N ILE A 127 -3.30 6.71 2.18
CA ILE A 127 -2.93 7.11 0.82
C ILE A 127 -3.91 8.16 0.32
N ASP A 128 -3.36 9.24 -0.20
CA ASP A 128 -4.09 10.36 -0.78
C ASP A 128 -3.69 10.50 -2.26
N MET A 129 -4.59 10.13 -3.15
CA MET A 129 -4.32 10.14 -4.59
C MET A 129 -4.25 11.56 -5.12
N LYS A 130 -3.13 11.90 -5.78
CA LYS A 130 -2.89 13.23 -6.35
C LYS A 130 -3.33 13.33 -7.79
N LYS A 131 -2.99 12.32 -8.60
CA LYS A 131 -3.19 12.37 -10.05
C LYS A 131 -3.17 10.96 -10.64
N ILE A 132 -3.98 10.77 -11.67
CA ILE A 132 -3.96 9.57 -12.50
C ILE A 132 -3.78 10.02 -13.95
N MET A 133 -2.83 9.41 -14.65
CA MET A 133 -2.50 9.72 -16.04
C MET A 133 -2.48 8.43 -16.84
N SER A 134 -2.78 8.53 -18.12
CA SER A 134 -2.77 7.37 -19.03
C SER A 134 -1.91 7.62 -20.26
N PRO A 135 -0.58 7.79 -20.11
CA PRO A 135 0.29 8.00 -21.23
C PRO A 135 0.46 6.70 -22.06
N GLY A 136 0.15 6.75 -23.35
CA GLY A 136 0.44 5.65 -24.27
C GLY A 136 -0.19 4.30 -23.92
N GLY A 137 -1.37 4.26 -23.28
CA GLY A 137 -2.03 3.02 -22.88
C GLY A 137 -1.56 2.44 -21.54
N THR A 138 -0.59 3.07 -20.89
CA THR A 138 -0.16 2.80 -19.52
C THR A 138 -0.95 3.68 -18.57
N THR A 139 -1.32 3.17 -17.42
CA THR A 139 -1.92 3.99 -16.36
C THR A 139 -0.89 4.26 -15.28
N VAL A 140 -0.70 5.52 -14.93
CA VAL A 140 0.23 5.94 -13.88
C VAL A 140 -0.53 6.71 -12.80
N GLY A 141 -0.38 6.27 -11.56
CA GLY A 141 -0.91 6.94 -10.38
C GLY A 141 0.20 7.64 -9.60
N LEU A 142 -0.11 8.85 -9.14
CA LEU A 142 0.70 9.61 -8.18
C LEU A 142 -0.10 9.78 -6.89
N ALA A 143 0.54 9.58 -5.76
CA ALA A 143 -0.09 9.69 -4.45
C ALA A 143 0.87 10.24 -3.39
N ASN A 144 0.32 10.83 -2.36
CA ASN A 144 1.02 11.02 -1.09
C ASN A 144 0.63 9.91 -0.12
N GLY A 145 1.55 9.50 0.72
CA GLY A 145 1.32 8.44 1.68
C GLY A 145 1.85 8.78 3.06
N PHE A 146 1.19 8.24 4.07
CA PHE A 146 1.55 8.40 5.48
C PHE A 146 1.44 7.06 6.18
N VAL A 147 2.38 6.79 7.06
CA VAL A 147 2.37 5.60 7.90
C VAL A 147 2.27 6.02 9.37
N PHE A 148 1.37 5.38 10.08
CA PHE A 148 1.13 5.60 11.51
C PHE A 148 1.46 4.32 12.27
N ALA A 149 2.19 4.45 13.38
CA ALA A 149 2.36 3.41 14.38
C ALA A 149 1.41 3.74 15.53
N ASP A 150 0.39 2.90 15.72
CA ASP A 150 -0.77 3.24 16.50
C ASP A 150 -1.33 4.60 16.01
N ASP A 151 -1.40 5.62 16.82
CA ASP A 151 -1.90 6.94 16.39
C ASP A 151 -0.81 7.94 16.00
N LYS A 152 0.46 7.54 16.05
CA LYS A 152 1.59 8.43 15.79
C LYS A 152 2.04 8.31 14.33
N LYS A 153 2.05 9.42 13.60
CA LYS A 153 2.63 9.48 12.25
C LYS A 153 4.14 9.29 12.32
N ILE A 154 4.65 8.29 11.62
CA ILE A 154 6.07 7.92 11.62
C ILE A 154 6.74 8.03 10.25
N TYR A 155 6.00 7.84 9.15
CA TYR A 155 6.54 7.99 7.81
C TYR A 155 5.68 8.94 6.98
N SER A 156 6.32 9.64 6.06
CA SER A 156 5.64 10.37 4.99
C SER A 156 6.33 10.10 3.67
N ALA A 157 5.55 9.98 2.61
CA ALA A 157 6.03 9.82 1.24
C ALA A 157 5.31 10.82 0.34
N ASP A 158 6.08 11.63 -0.36
CA ASP A 158 5.57 12.55 -1.36
C ASP A 158 5.76 11.97 -2.75
N SER A 159 4.70 12.01 -3.55
CA SER A 159 4.72 11.59 -4.95
C SER A 159 5.13 10.12 -5.15
N LEU A 160 4.50 9.22 -4.41
CA LEU A 160 4.53 7.79 -4.71
C LEU A 160 4.03 7.57 -6.14
N LYS A 161 4.78 6.85 -6.95
CA LYS A 161 4.46 6.64 -8.36
C LYS A 161 4.38 5.16 -8.68
N VAL A 162 3.24 4.73 -9.20
CA VAL A 162 2.98 3.34 -9.63
C VAL A 162 2.38 3.37 -11.03
N GLY A 163 2.81 2.45 -11.87
CA GLY A 163 2.27 2.28 -13.21
C GLY A 163 1.66 0.89 -13.41
N LEU A 164 0.60 0.82 -14.23
CA LEU A 164 0.05 -0.42 -14.76
C LEU A 164 0.42 -0.53 -16.25
N PHE A 165 1.07 -1.63 -16.60
CA PHE A 165 1.58 -1.91 -17.94
C PHE A 165 0.88 -3.11 -18.56
N LYS A 166 0.41 -2.97 -19.78
CA LYS A 166 -0.19 -4.07 -20.55
C LYS A 166 0.86 -5.03 -21.08
#